data_823f80550e2fa81cdb096c8998827ec4
#
_entry.id   823f80550e2fa81cdb096c8998827ec4
#
_cell.length_a   1.000
_cell.length_b   1.000
_cell.length_c   1.000
_cell.angle_alpha   90.00
_cell.angle_beta   90.00
_cell.angle_gamma   90.00
#
_symmetry.space_group_name_H-M   'P 1'
#
loop_
_entity.id
_entity.type
_entity.pdbx_description
1 polymer ?
#
loop_
_entity_poly.entity_id
_entity_poly.type
_entity_poly.pdbx_seq_one_letter_code
_entity_poly.pdbx_strand_id
1 'polypeptide(L)'
;MGSLFGSRIPVSAEIFSPVTHPPRIALIIDDIGFNLNRAELFLEADIPITFSVLPRVCWSVESALALHARGHEIMLHQPMEPFDTEVDPGPGAIFVDDRPECILQVV
;
A
#
# COMPACT_ATOMS: atom_id res chain seq x y z
N MET A 1 36.72 -40.43 -19.36
CA MET A 1 35.70 -39.53 -19.91
C MET A 1 35.13 -38.68 -18.82
N GLY A 2 35.43 -37.41 -18.84
CA GLY A 2 34.84 -36.46 -17.89
C GLY A 2 33.33 -36.30 -18.18
N SER A 3 32.52 -36.51 -17.16
CA SER A 3 31.09 -36.24 -17.23
C SER A 3 30.84 -34.76 -17.49
N LEU A 4 30.26 -34.43 -18.65
CA LEU A 4 29.82 -33.09 -18.98
C LEU A 4 28.71 -32.54 -18.04
N PHE A 5 28.20 -33.38 -17.14
CA PHE A 5 27.10 -33.09 -16.21
C PHE A 5 27.58 -32.99 -14.75
N GLY A 6 28.91 -32.90 -14.52
CA GLY A 6 29.49 -32.87 -13.20
C GLY A 6 29.44 -31.56 -12.43
N SER A 7 29.06 -30.46 -13.06
CA SER A 7 28.89 -29.18 -12.36
C SER A 7 27.42 -28.92 -12.05
N ARG A 8 26.92 -29.63 -11.07
CA ARG A 8 25.76 -29.06 -10.35
C ARG A 8 26.25 -27.76 -9.73
N ILE A 9 25.67 -26.62 -10.16
CA ILE A 9 25.81 -25.38 -9.42
C ILE A 9 25.34 -25.73 -8.01
N PRO A 10 26.23 -25.66 -6.98
CA PRO A 10 25.76 -25.87 -5.63
C PRO A 10 24.68 -24.80 -5.40
N VAL A 11 23.45 -25.22 -5.17
CA VAL A 11 22.46 -24.34 -4.60
C VAL A 11 23.04 -23.96 -3.26
N SER A 12 23.62 -22.77 -3.19
CA SER A 12 24.29 -22.32 -2.00
C SER A 12 23.27 -22.36 -0.87
N ALA A 13 23.61 -22.99 0.23
CA ALA A 13 22.78 -23.06 1.42
C ALA A 13 22.39 -21.67 1.96
N GLU A 14 23.06 -20.65 1.48
CA GLU A 14 22.76 -19.24 1.78
C GLU A 14 21.41 -18.77 1.24
N ILE A 15 20.87 -19.37 0.16
CA ILE A 15 19.52 -19.07 -0.35
C ILE A 15 18.46 -19.51 0.64
N PHE A 16 18.77 -20.49 1.48
CA PHE A 16 17.87 -21.06 2.48
C PHE A 16 18.37 -20.82 3.90
N SER A 17 19.07 -19.71 4.13
CA SER A 17 19.40 -19.30 5.50
C SER A 17 18.11 -19.27 6.32
N PRO A 18 18.06 -19.93 7.48
CA PRO A 18 16.86 -19.91 8.30
C PRO A 18 16.50 -18.48 8.61
N VAL A 19 15.22 -18.13 8.43
CA VAL A 19 14.72 -16.81 8.80
C VAL A 19 14.98 -16.66 10.29
N THR A 20 15.96 -15.83 10.63
CA THR A 20 16.39 -15.62 12.04
C THR A 20 15.43 -14.72 12.80
N HIS A 21 14.46 -14.12 12.09
CA HIS A 21 13.44 -13.27 12.68
C HIS A 21 12.06 -13.89 12.52
N PRO A 22 11.18 -13.73 13.52
CA PRO A 22 9.81 -14.21 13.39
C PRO A 22 9.13 -13.48 12.21
N PRO A 23 8.19 -14.13 11.52
CA PRO A 23 7.43 -13.49 10.46
C PRO A 23 6.70 -12.27 10.99
N ARG A 24 6.67 -11.21 10.18
CA ARG A 24 6.02 -9.94 10.51
C ARG A 24 4.86 -9.69 9.54
N ILE A 25 3.76 -9.18 10.07
CA ILE A 25 2.58 -8.81 9.30
C ILE A 25 2.39 -7.30 9.45
N ALA A 26 2.17 -6.60 8.34
CA ALA A 26 1.69 -5.23 8.33
C ALA A 26 0.22 -5.24 7.89
N LEU A 27 -0.63 -4.55 8.63
CA LEU A 27 -2.04 -4.39 8.31
C LEU A 27 -2.27 -3.00 7.76
N ILE A 28 -2.80 -2.92 6.55
CA ILE A 28 -3.16 -1.67 5.88
C ILE A 28 -4.67 -1.66 5.66
N ILE A 29 -5.32 -0.56 6.02
CA ILE A 29 -6.74 -0.33 5.75
C ILE A 29 -6.85 0.75 4.69
N ASP A 30 -7.42 0.37 3.55
CA ASP A 30 -7.58 1.24 2.39
C ASP A 30 -8.89 2.03 2.40
N ASP A 31 -9.01 2.96 1.44
CA ASP A 31 -10.22 3.74 1.14
C ASP A 31 -10.71 4.62 2.31
N ILE A 32 -9.80 5.11 3.12
CA ILE A 32 -10.13 6.06 4.18
C ILE A 32 -10.31 7.47 3.58
N GLY A 33 -11.29 8.20 4.09
CA GLY A 33 -11.51 9.60 3.73
C GLY A 33 -12.95 9.96 3.31
N PHE A 34 -13.81 8.98 3.03
CA PHE A 34 -15.23 9.25 2.72
C PHE A 34 -16.07 9.50 3.96
N ASN A 35 -15.66 8.94 5.10
CA ASN A 35 -16.41 9.02 6.35
C ASN A 35 -15.43 8.95 7.53
N LEU A 36 -15.54 9.89 8.47
CA LEU A 36 -14.69 9.93 9.66
C LEU A 36 -14.84 8.70 10.56
N ASN A 37 -16.04 8.15 10.65
CA ASN A 37 -16.32 7.07 11.59
C ASN A 37 -15.86 5.70 11.08
N ARG A 38 -15.54 5.57 9.80
CA ARG A 38 -15.21 4.27 9.21
C ARG A 38 -13.93 3.67 9.77
N ALA A 39 -12.96 4.51 10.10
CA ALA A 39 -11.71 4.08 10.70
C ALA A 39 -11.86 3.74 12.20
N GLU A 40 -12.84 4.29 12.89
CA GLU A 40 -13.00 4.13 14.35
C GLU A 40 -13.19 2.67 14.75
N LEU A 41 -13.88 1.89 13.91
CA LEU A 41 -14.08 0.45 14.17
C LEU A 41 -12.77 -0.33 14.24
N PHE A 42 -11.75 0.09 13.50
CA PHE A 42 -10.43 -0.55 13.50
C PHE A 42 -9.57 -0.12 14.69
N LEU A 43 -9.86 1.05 15.26
CA LEU A 43 -9.11 1.58 16.40
C LEU A 43 -9.38 0.81 17.69
N GLU A 44 -10.52 0.13 17.78
CA GLU A 44 -10.85 -0.71 18.93
C GLU A 44 -9.97 -1.97 19.03
N ALA A 45 -9.32 -2.35 17.93
CA ALA A 45 -8.48 -3.53 17.89
C ALA A 45 -7.15 -3.40 18.65
N ASP A 46 -6.73 -2.18 18.99
CA ASP A 46 -5.49 -1.87 19.72
C ASP A 46 -4.25 -2.56 19.13
N ILE A 47 -4.17 -2.58 17.80
CA ILE A 47 -3.04 -3.11 17.04
C ILE A 47 -2.46 -2.05 16.12
N PRO A 48 -1.18 -2.14 15.76
CA PRO A 48 -0.59 -1.24 14.77
C PRO A 48 -1.28 -1.40 13.41
N ILE A 49 -1.84 -0.30 12.91
CA ILE A 49 -2.51 -0.24 11.60
C ILE A 49 -1.94 0.94 10.84
N THR A 50 -1.69 0.74 9.55
CA THR A 50 -1.44 1.80 8.58
C THR A 50 -2.75 2.12 7.85
N PHE A 51 -3.14 3.38 7.81
CA PHE A 51 -4.33 3.81 7.09
C PHE A 51 -3.94 4.48 5.77
N SER A 52 -4.48 3.94 4.69
CA SER A 52 -4.28 4.45 3.35
C SER A 52 -5.46 5.37 2.99
N VAL A 53 -5.16 6.67 2.88
CA VAL A 53 -6.17 7.73 2.79
C VAL A 53 -6.27 8.23 1.35
N LEU A 54 -7.48 8.21 0.81
CA LEU A 54 -7.80 8.75 -0.51
C LEU A 54 -7.60 10.27 -0.52
N PRO A 55 -6.95 10.81 -1.54
CA PRO A 55 -6.85 12.26 -1.71
C PRO A 55 -8.19 12.84 -2.19
N ARG A 56 -8.41 14.13 -1.94
CA ARG A 56 -9.49 14.92 -2.56
C ARG A 56 -10.91 14.40 -2.33
N VAL A 57 -11.13 13.58 -1.30
CA VAL A 57 -12.47 13.25 -0.82
C VAL A 57 -12.82 14.08 0.43
N CYS A 58 -14.10 14.07 0.83
CA CYS A 58 -14.63 15.05 1.80
C CYS A 58 -13.88 15.11 3.13
N TRP A 59 -13.37 13.99 3.61
CA TRP A 59 -12.76 13.85 4.93
C TRP A 59 -11.31 13.37 4.89
N SER A 60 -10.62 13.56 3.75
CA SER A 60 -9.23 13.10 3.58
C SER A 60 -8.28 13.66 4.65
N VAL A 61 -8.28 14.98 4.79
CA VAL A 61 -7.37 15.68 5.69
C VAL A 61 -7.72 15.40 7.15
N GLU A 62 -8.99 15.54 7.49
CA GLU A 62 -9.47 15.31 8.85
C GLU A 62 -9.23 13.89 9.32
N SER A 63 -9.47 12.89 8.45
CA SER A 63 -9.19 11.49 8.74
C SER A 63 -7.71 11.26 8.95
N ALA A 64 -6.87 11.76 8.06
CA ALA A 64 -5.42 11.61 8.17
C ALA A 64 -4.88 12.21 9.48
N LEU A 65 -5.30 13.43 9.81
CA LEU A 65 -4.88 14.11 11.04
C LEU A 65 -5.37 13.40 12.30
N ALA A 66 -6.63 12.97 12.32
CA ALA A 66 -7.22 12.29 13.47
C ALA A 66 -6.55 10.93 13.75
N LEU A 67 -6.27 10.16 12.70
CA LEU A 67 -5.61 8.85 12.83
C LEU A 67 -4.14 8.99 13.18
N HIS A 68 -3.45 9.96 12.59
CA HIS A 68 -2.05 10.26 12.92
C HIS A 68 -1.90 10.70 14.38
N ALA A 69 -2.81 11.54 14.88
CA ALA A 69 -2.80 11.99 16.28
C ALA A 69 -2.98 10.84 17.28
N ARG A 70 -3.55 9.71 16.85
CA ARG A 70 -3.68 8.47 17.64
C ARG A 70 -2.49 7.52 17.49
N GLY A 71 -1.44 7.92 16.78
CA GLY A 71 -0.20 7.17 16.63
C GLY A 71 -0.18 6.16 15.49
N HIS A 72 -1.16 6.19 14.59
CA HIS A 72 -1.17 5.33 13.41
C HIS A 72 -0.34 5.91 12.27
N GLU A 73 0.23 5.03 11.46
CA GLU A 73 0.90 5.40 10.23
C GLU A 73 -0.15 5.76 9.16
N ILE A 74 0.12 6.82 8.41
CA ILE A 74 -0.73 7.29 7.32
C ILE A 74 0.03 7.19 6.01
N MET A 75 -0.60 6.65 5.00
CA MET A 75 -0.10 6.63 3.64
C MET A 75 -1.13 7.19 2.66
N LEU A 76 -0.65 7.64 1.52
CA LEU A 76 -1.51 8.08 0.43
C LEU A 76 -2.09 6.87 -0.31
N HIS A 77 -3.41 6.83 -0.45
CA HIS A 77 -4.08 5.95 -1.40
C HIS A 77 -4.23 6.69 -2.73
N GLN A 78 -3.28 6.54 -3.63
CA GLN A 78 -3.34 7.19 -4.94
C GLN A 78 -4.22 6.39 -5.89
N PRO A 79 -5.39 6.93 -6.33
CA PRO A 79 -6.20 6.28 -7.34
C PRO A 79 -5.45 6.21 -8.67
N MET A 80 -5.59 5.07 -9.33
CA MET A 80 -4.97 4.80 -10.63
C MET A 80 -6.02 4.34 -11.63
N GLU A 81 -5.71 4.46 -12.92
CA GLU A 81 -6.57 3.96 -13.98
C GLU A 81 -6.87 2.47 -13.79
N PRO A 82 -8.15 2.06 -13.71
CA PRO A 82 -8.53 0.66 -13.61
C PRO A 82 -8.44 -0.05 -14.96
N PHE A 83 -8.30 -1.38 -14.94
CA PHE A 83 -8.38 -2.19 -16.16
C PHE A 83 -9.75 -2.12 -16.81
N ASP A 84 -10.80 -2.05 -16.00
CA ASP A 84 -12.17 -1.87 -16.48
C ASP A 84 -12.46 -0.37 -16.59
N THR A 85 -12.55 0.12 -17.80
CA THR A 85 -12.77 1.54 -18.10
C THR A 85 -14.15 2.06 -17.69
N GLU A 86 -15.08 1.18 -17.36
CA GLU A 86 -16.41 1.56 -16.82
C GLU A 86 -16.36 1.87 -15.32
N VAL A 87 -15.26 1.53 -14.65
CA VAL A 87 -15.08 1.82 -13.21
C VAL A 87 -14.48 3.21 -13.05
N ASP A 88 -15.15 4.06 -12.28
CA ASP A 88 -14.61 5.37 -11.89
C ASP A 88 -13.56 5.20 -10.79
N PRO A 89 -12.29 5.54 -11.03
CA PRO A 89 -11.24 5.42 -10.03
C PRO A 89 -11.31 6.49 -8.92
N GLY A 90 -12.17 7.46 -9.08
CA GLY A 90 -12.33 8.56 -8.12
C GLY A 90 -11.46 9.80 -8.41
N PRO A 91 -11.63 10.86 -7.59
CA PRO A 91 -10.98 12.14 -7.83
C PRO A 91 -9.47 12.05 -7.67
N GLY A 92 -8.75 12.71 -8.58
CA GLY A 92 -7.30 12.75 -8.56
C GLY A 92 -6.63 11.46 -9.04
N ALA A 93 -7.33 10.63 -9.80
CA ALA A 93 -6.74 9.44 -10.40
C ALA A 93 -5.66 9.80 -11.42
N ILE A 94 -4.66 8.94 -11.52
CA ILE A 94 -3.61 8.99 -12.53
C ILE A 94 -3.95 7.98 -13.62
N PHE A 95 -3.93 8.43 -14.89
CA PHE A 95 -4.22 7.62 -16.06
C PHE A 95 -2.93 7.31 -16.83
N VAL A 96 -2.94 6.22 -17.59
CA VAL A 96 -1.76 5.75 -18.35
C VAL A 96 -1.28 6.80 -19.35
N ASP A 97 -2.21 7.52 -19.96
CA ASP A 97 -1.90 8.53 -20.97
C ASP A 97 -1.68 9.95 -20.40
N ASP A 98 -1.66 10.08 -19.07
CA ASP A 98 -1.39 11.37 -18.44
C ASP A 98 0.03 11.85 -18.71
N ARG A 99 0.17 13.13 -19.03
CA ARG A 99 1.48 13.74 -19.18
C ARG A 99 2.14 13.94 -17.81
N PRO A 100 3.48 13.88 -17.75
CA PRO A 100 4.22 14.03 -16.49
C PRO A 100 3.82 15.29 -15.69
N GLU A 101 3.53 16.39 -16.38
CA GLU A 101 3.12 17.64 -15.74
C GLU A 101 1.76 17.51 -15.03
N CYS A 102 0.85 16.72 -15.59
CA CYS A 102 -0.46 16.44 -14.99
C CYS A 102 -0.30 15.57 -13.74
N ILE A 103 0.55 14.54 -13.82
CA ILE A 103 0.84 13.66 -12.70
C ILE A 103 1.43 14.45 -11.52
N LEU A 104 2.38 15.34 -11.77
CA LEU A 104 3.00 16.19 -10.75
C LEU A 104 2.01 17.14 -10.05
N GLN A 105 0.87 17.43 -10.67
CA GLN A 105 -0.18 18.25 -10.05
C GLN A 105 -1.13 17.43 -9.15
N VAL A 106 -1.14 16.12 -9.32
CA VAL A 106 -2.02 15.22 -8.58
C VAL A 106 -1.33 14.70 -7.31
N VAL A 107 -0.06 14.41 -7.40
CA VAL A 107 0.78 13.92 -6.31
C VAL A 107 1.37 15.10 -5.53
#